data_e166a909a46d0abcd311d71766eb5b78
#
_entry.id   e166a909a46d0abcd311d71766eb5b78
#
_cell.length_a   1.000
_cell.length_b   1.000
_cell.length_c   1.000
_cell.angle_alpha   90.00
_cell.angle_beta   90.00
_cell.angle_gamma   90.00
#
_symmetry.space_group_name_H-M   'P 1'
#
loop_
_entity.id
_entity.type
_entity.pdbx_description
1 polymer ?
#
loop_
_entity_poly.entity_id
_entity_poly.type
_entity_poly.pdbx_seq_one_letter_code
_entity_poly.pdbx_strand_id
1 'polypeptide(L)'
;MKKIGFFIMNIESAGGTERVSINVANALAKQGYDVSFISIGGNKPFFQVDEKINIYAMNKLPYSLKKDYFSITKKLRELVKELQLDTLVVVDGAIMLFSALALVNVNVKHILWEHYSFNFTGNRLVRTLGKYLASTRCDKVVTLTESEKTLWQEKFKTNNIISIANPNTLLPKNKLAKWENKTLLSVGHLFSYKGFDYLLKAWHFLSKNHPDWNLKIVGSGEEEENLKNLAKALDIEDSVNFIPRTNDVAFYYESSSIYCLPSQTEGLPLVVIEAMAFGLPIVAFNCSPGVKQLVEHKENGFLCEKNNVEEMVNSLDLLMNNSELYQQMSDKSRLMSEDYGIEKIIEEWKAIL
;
A
#
# COMPACT_ATOMS: atom_id res chain seq x y z
N MET A 1 -26.14 3.75 15.90
CA MET A 1 -24.72 3.81 15.52
C MET A 1 -24.50 2.74 14.46
N LYS A 2 -23.97 3.08 13.27
CA LYS A 2 -23.71 2.08 12.22
C LYS A 2 -22.58 1.13 12.63
N LYS A 3 -22.81 -0.16 12.41
CA LYS A 3 -21.90 -1.26 12.74
C LYS A 3 -21.18 -1.74 11.50
N ILE A 4 -19.85 -1.62 11.48
CA ILE A 4 -19.00 -1.90 10.33
C ILE A 4 -18.01 -3.00 10.68
N GLY A 5 -18.01 -4.08 9.89
CA GLY A 5 -17.01 -5.14 9.99
C GLY A 5 -15.98 -5.05 8.88
N PHE A 6 -14.69 -5.06 9.21
CA PHE A 6 -13.60 -5.24 8.25
C PHE A 6 -13.16 -6.70 8.25
N PHE A 7 -13.42 -7.40 7.14
CA PHE A 7 -13.00 -8.79 6.96
C PHE A 7 -11.63 -8.84 6.31
N ILE A 8 -10.64 -9.35 7.04
CA ILE A 8 -9.22 -9.32 6.65
C ILE A 8 -8.57 -10.71 6.75
N MET A 9 -7.56 -10.95 5.94
CA MET A 9 -6.84 -12.24 5.92
C MET A 9 -6.12 -12.53 7.25
N ASN A 10 -5.25 -11.63 7.66
CA ASN A 10 -4.45 -11.76 8.89
C ASN A 10 -4.07 -10.38 9.43
N ILE A 11 -4.68 -9.97 10.54
CA ILE A 11 -4.43 -8.66 11.14
C ILE A 11 -3.02 -8.53 11.78
N GLU A 12 -2.31 -9.65 12.00
CA GLU A 12 -0.95 -9.66 12.54
C GLU A 12 0.11 -9.35 11.47
N SER A 13 -0.27 -9.34 10.19
CA SER A 13 0.64 -8.99 9.11
C SER A 13 1.04 -7.52 9.17
N ALA A 14 2.27 -7.23 8.79
CA ALA A 14 2.82 -5.87 8.75
C ALA A 14 2.80 -5.28 7.33
N GLY A 15 1.77 -5.60 6.56
CA GLY A 15 1.60 -5.13 5.18
C GLY A 15 0.93 -3.77 5.07
N GLY A 16 0.99 -3.18 3.86
CA GLY A 16 0.32 -1.91 3.57
C GLY A 16 -1.21 -2.02 3.65
N THR A 17 -1.77 -3.15 3.26
CA THR A 17 -3.20 -3.44 3.30
C THR A 17 -3.73 -3.40 4.75
N GLU A 18 -3.05 -4.07 5.67
CA GLU A 18 -3.39 -4.09 7.09
C GLU A 18 -3.27 -2.69 7.69
N ARG A 19 -2.19 -1.99 7.38
CA ARG A 19 -1.94 -0.64 7.89
C ARG A 19 -3.03 0.34 7.47
N VAL A 20 -3.39 0.35 6.20
CA VAL A 20 -4.45 1.22 5.68
C VAL A 20 -5.80 0.87 6.28
N SER A 21 -6.14 -0.42 6.35
CA SER A 21 -7.40 -0.88 6.91
C SER A 21 -7.56 -0.46 8.38
N ILE A 22 -6.50 -0.59 9.16
CA ILE A 22 -6.48 -0.17 10.56
C ILE A 22 -6.62 1.35 10.69
N ASN A 23 -5.95 2.14 9.85
CA ASN A 23 -6.05 3.60 9.90
C ASN A 23 -7.45 4.10 9.54
N VAL A 24 -8.07 3.54 8.49
CA VAL A 24 -9.45 3.86 8.12
C VAL A 24 -10.42 3.44 9.23
N ALA A 25 -10.26 2.23 9.78
CA ALA A 25 -11.07 1.74 10.90
C ALA A 25 -10.97 2.65 12.15
N ASN A 26 -9.75 3.02 12.53
CA ASN A 26 -9.50 3.93 13.66
C ASN A 26 -10.16 5.29 13.44
N ALA A 27 -10.07 5.84 12.23
CA ALA A 27 -10.66 7.12 11.90
C ALA A 27 -12.21 7.08 11.93
N LEU A 28 -12.81 5.98 11.43
CA LEU A 28 -14.26 5.76 11.54
C LEU A 28 -14.71 5.59 12.99
N ALA A 29 -13.99 4.85 13.81
CA ALA A 29 -14.29 4.67 15.23
C ALA A 29 -14.27 5.99 16.00
N LYS A 30 -13.29 6.87 15.71
CA LYS A 30 -13.23 8.24 16.27
C LYS A 30 -14.43 9.11 15.88
N GLN A 31 -15.03 8.85 14.71
CA GLN A 31 -16.25 9.55 14.26
C GLN A 31 -17.55 8.89 14.73
N GLY A 32 -17.47 7.91 15.64
CA GLY A 32 -18.64 7.35 16.30
C GLY A 32 -19.27 6.15 15.58
N TYR A 33 -18.57 5.51 14.64
CA TYR A 33 -19.00 4.22 14.10
C TYR A 33 -18.62 3.09 15.07
N ASP A 34 -19.43 2.04 15.13
CA ASP A 34 -19.10 0.79 15.82
C ASP A 34 -18.33 -0.11 14.86
N VAL A 35 -17.00 -0.16 15.03
CA VAL A 35 -16.11 -0.85 14.09
C VAL A 35 -15.56 -2.12 14.71
N SER A 36 -15.50 -3.17 13.90
CA SER A 36 -14.90 -4.45 14.29
C SER A 36 -14.02 -5.00 13.18
N PHE A 37 -12.94 -5.70 13.54
CA PHE A 37 -12.20 -6.54 12.62
C PHE A 37 -12.63 -8.00 12.75
N ILE A 38 -12.84 -8.66 11.61
CA ILE A 38 -13.02 -10.11 11.51
C ILE A 38 -11.80 -10.64 10.76
N SER A 39 -10.86 -11.24 11.48
CA SER A 39 -9.62 -11.76 10.92
C SER A 39 -9.70 -13.25 10.70
N ILE A 40 -9.33 -13.77 9.53
CA ILE A 40 -9.26 -15.21 9.30
C ILE A 40 -8.24 -15.83 10.23
N GLY A 41 -7.09 -15.18 10.41
CA GLY A 41 -6.07 -15.61 11.38
C GLY A 41 -5.47 -14.44 12.14
N GLY A 42 -5.01 -14.74 13.37
CA GLY A 42 -4.38 -13.74 14.22
C GLY A 42 -5.35 -12.77 14.92
N ASN A 43 -4.98 -12.36 16.13
CA ASN A 43 -5.75 -11.43 16.96
C ASN A 43 -4.88 -10.34 17.61
N LYS A 44 -3.58 -10.36 17.35
CA LYS A 44 -2.63 -9.37 17.87
C LYS A 44 -2.19 -8.47 16.70
N PRO A 45 -2.86 -7.32 16.49
CA PRO A 45 -2.55 -6.47 15.37
C PRO A 45 -1.11 -5.96 15.44
N PHE A 46 -0.43 -5.92 14.30
CA PHE A 46 0.92 -5.35 14.22
C PHE A 46 0.90 -3.83 14.38
N PHE A 47 -0.11 -3.17 13.80
CA PHE A 47 -0.30 -1.73 13.93
C PHE A 47 -1.27 -1.41 15.06
N GLN A 48 -1.19 -0.19 15.60
CA GLN A 48 -2.03 0.26 16.70
C GLN A 48 -3.50 0.38 16.27
N VAL A 49 -4.37 -0.36 16.94
CA VAL A 49 -5.83 -0.33 16.79
C VAL A 49 -6.43 0.47 17.95
N ASP A 50 -7.44 1.28 17.68
CA ASP A 50 -8.20 2.02 18.70
C ASP A 50 -8.87 1.05 19.67
N GLU A 51 -8.82 1.35 20.97
CA GLU A 51 -9.33 0.47 22.05
C GLU A 51 -10.84 0.16 21.92
N LYS A 52 -11.59 0.99 21.20
CA LYS A 52 -13.02 0.80 20.93
C LYS A 52 -13.29 -0.24 19.85
N ILE A 53 -12.28 -0.66 19.08
CA ILE A 53 -12.43 -1.60 17.98
C ILE A 53 -12.22 -3.03 18.48
N ASN A 54 -13.23 -3.88 18.32
CA ASN A 54 -13.13 -5.29 18.65
C ASN A 54 -12.47 -6.10 17.51
N ILE A 55 -11.67 -7.10 17.88
CA ILE A 55 -11.01 -8.01 16.93
C ILE A 55 -11.48 -9.44 17.17
N TYR A 56 -12.09 -10.03 16.15
CA TYR A 56 -12.58 -11.40 16.15
C TYR A 56 -11.71 -12.28 15.26
N ALA A 57 -10.84 -13.09 15.85
CA ALA A 57 -10.03 -14.07 15.13
C ALA A 57 -10.83 -15.36 14.92
N MET A 58 -10.96 -15.81 13.67
CA MET A 58 -11.73 -17.01 13.36
C MET A 58 -10.94 -18.30 13.54
N ASN A 59 -9.63 -18.27 13.28
CA ASN A 59 -8.76 -19.43 13.40
C ASN A 59 -7.47 -19.10 14.15
N LYS A 60 -6.88 -20.13 14.76
CA LYS A 60 -5.49 -20.05 15.23
C LYS A 60 -4.54 -20.31 14.07
N LEU A 61 -3.37 -19.70 14.09
CA LEU A 61 -2.31 -19.98 13.13
C LEU A 61 -1.58 -21.30 13.49
N PRO A 62 -1.16 -22.11 12.51
CA PRO A 62 -1.40 -21.99 11.08
C PRO A 62 -2.79 -22.50 10.66
N TYR A 63 -3.37 -21.90 9.61
CA TYR A 63 -4.63 -22.33 9.01
C TYR A 63 -4.46 -22.57 7.50
N SER A 64 -5.41 -23.32 6.90
CA SER A 64 -5.43 -23.59 5.46
C SER A 64 -6.72 -23.06 4.83
N LEU A 65 -6.60 -22.07 3.95
CA LEU A 65 -7.77 -21.50 3.26
C LEU A 65 -8.59 -22.55 2.50
N LYS A 66 -7.95 -23.57 1.95
CA LYS A 66 -8.66 -24.64 1.22
C LYS A 66 -9.35 -25.63 2.15
N LYS A 67 -8.64 -26.14 3.18
CA LYS A 67 -9.18 -27.13 4.12
C LYS A 67 -10.24 -26.51 5.02
N ASP A 68 -10.05 -25.27 5.44
CA ASP A 68 -10.91 -24.59 6.40
C ASP A 68 -12.00 -23.73 5.72
N TYR A 69 -12.16 -23.83 4.38
CA TYR A 69 -13.04 -22.97 3.59
C TYR A 69 -14.48 -22.90 4.15
N PHE A 70 -15.12 -24.04 4.37
CA PHE A 70 -16.50 -24.08 4.87
C PHE A 70 -16.61 -23.63 6.33
N SER A 71 -15.61 -23.93 7.15
CA SER A 71 -15.56 -23.49 8.55
C SER A 71 -15.42 -21.96 8.64
N ILE A 72 -14.49 -21.37 7.84
CA ILE A 72 -14.31 -19.92 7.76
C ILE A 72 -15.58 -19.24 7.28
N THR A 73 -16.19 -19.76 6.21
CA THR A 73 -17.43 -19.20 5.64
C THR A 73 -18.60 -19.24 6.66
N LYS A 74 -18.76 -20.36 7.38
CA LYS A 74 -19.78 -20.51 8.42
C LYS A 74 -19.56 -19.53 9.57
N LYS A 75 -18.34 -19.47 10.10
CA LYS A 75 -17.98 -18.55 11.19
C LYS A 75 -18.18 -17.09 10.79
N LEU A 76 -17.79 -16.71 9.55
CA LEU A 76 -18.04 -15.36 9.05
C LEU A 76 -19.52 -15.02 9.06
N ARG A 77 -20.37 -15.94 8.58
CA ARG A 77 -21.83 -15.76 8.59
C ARG A 77 -22.38 -15.60 10.01
N GLU A 78 -21.91 -16.41 10.94
CA GLU A 78 -22.32 -16.37 12.36
C GLU A 78 -21.94 -15.03 12.97
N LEU A 79 -20.68 -14.57 12.82
CA LEU A 79 -20.19 -13.28 13.33
C LEU A 79 -20.95 -12.08 12.74
N VAL A 80 -21.19 -12.08 11.42
CA VAL A 80 -21.94 -10.98 10.77
C VAL A 80 -23.34 -10.84 11.39
N LYS A 81 -24.01 -11.96 11.68
CA LYS A 81 -25.34 -11.97 12.30
C LYS A 81 -25.31 -11.62 13.79
N GLU A 82 -24.37 -12.19 14.54
CA GLU A 82 -24.22 -11.97 15.98
C GLU A 82 -23.90 -10.49 16.27
N LEU A 83 -22.98 -9.92 15.51
CA LEU A 83 -22.60 -8.51 15.62
C LEU A 83 -23.65 -7.57 15.03
N GLN A 84 -24.63 -8.09 14.29
CA GLN A 84 -25.64 -7.30 13.60
C GLN A 84 -25.02 -6.20 12.71
N LEU A 85 -24.06 -6.59 11.88
CA LEU A 85 -23.34 -5.62 11.04
C LEU A 85 -24.28 -5.00 10.01
N ASP A 86 -24.20 -3.67 9.87
CA ASP A 86 -24.86 -2.92 8.79
C ASP A 86 -24.04 -3.01 7.49
N THR A 87 -22.72 -3.07 7.61
CA THR A 87 -21.78 -3.13 6.47
C THR A 87 -20.64 -4.10 6.75
N LEU A 88 -20.32 -4.95 5.77
CA LEU A 88 -19.10 -5.76 5.74
C LEU A 88 -18.17 -5.24 4.63
N VAL A 89 -17.00 -4.76 5.00
CA VAL A 89 -15.91 -4.37 4.08
C VAL A 89 -14.94 -5.55 3.99
N VAL A 90 -14.86 -6.15 2.82
CA VAL A 90 -13.93 -7.25 2.51
C VAL A 90 -12.63 -6.66 2.00
N VAL A 91 -11.55 -6.88 2.74
CA VAL A 91 -10.24 -6.32 2.43
C VAL A 91 -9.44 -7.32 1.61
N ASP A 92 -9.32 -7.08 0.31
CA ASP A 92 -8.71 -7.94 -0.71
C ASP A 92 -9.67 -8.94 -1.40
N GLY A 93 -9.65 -8.92 -2.74
CA GLY A 93 -10.45 -9.81 -3.59
C GLY A 93 -10.16 -11.31 -3.41
N ALA A 94 -9.00 -11.68 -2.87
CA ALA A 94 -8.67 -13.09 -2.63
C ALA A 94 -9.58 -13.76 -1.58
N ILE A 95 -10.09 -13.00 -0.61
CA ILE A 95 -11.00 -13.51 0.42
C ILE A 95 -12.49 -13.29 0.10
N MET A 96 -12.77 -12.70 -1.06
CA MET A 96 -14.15 -12.50 -1.54
C MET A 96 -14.94 -13.80 -1.66
N LEU A 97 -14.28 -14.93 -1.96
CA LEU A 97 -14.92 -16.23 -2.07
C LEU A 97 -15.65 -16.65 -0.78
N PHE A 98 -15.10 -16.31 0.39
CA PHE A 98 -15.71 -16.64 1.68
C PHE A 98 -16.95 -15.75 1.93
N SER A 99 -16.83 -14.44 1.73
CA SER A 99 -17.90 -13.50 2.01
C SER A 99 -19.07 -13.64 1.04
N ALA A 100 -18.81 -13.90 -0.24
CA ALA A 100 -19.84 -14.08 -1.25
C ALA A 100 -20.78 -15.26 -0.92
N LEU A 101 -20.26 -16.34 -0.30
CA LEU A 101 -21.06 -17.47 0.16
C LEU A 101 -21.66 -17.21 1.55
N ALA A 102 -20.90 -16.63 2.48
CA ALA A 102 -21.35 -16.34 3.83
C ALA A 102 -22.57 -15.42 3.87
N LEU A 103 -22.66 -14.46 2.94
CA LEU A 103 -23.70 -13.42 2.93
C LEU A 103 -24.95 -13.78 2.08
N VAL A 104 -25.04 -14.98 1.53
CA VAL A 104 -26.27 -15.41 0.85
C VAL A 104 -27.48 -15.30 1.79
N ASN A 105 -28.49 -14.50 1.41
CA ASN A 105 -29.69 -14.22 2.23
C ASN A 105 -29.36 -13.62 3.62
N VAL A 106 -28.31 -12.80 3.71
CA VAL A 106 -28.02 -11.96 4.87
C VAL A 106 -28.17 -10.50 4.45
N ASN A 107 -28.99 -9.75 5.19
CA ASN A 107 -29.19 -8.32 4.94
C ASN A 107 -28.04 -7.51 5.57
N VAL A 108 -26.98 -7.32 4.81
CA VAL A 108 -25.79 -6.54 5.18
C VAL A 108 -25.21 -5.92 3.92
N LYS A 109 -24.82 -4.66 3.97
CA LYS A 109 -24.16 -4.00 2.85
C LYS A 109 -22.79 -4.64 2.63
N HIS A 110 -22.53 -5.13 1.43
CA HIS A 110 -21.32 -5.87 1.08
C HIS A 110 -20.41 -5.02 0.21
N ILE A 111 -19.23 -4.66 0.72
CA ILE A 111 -18.24 -3.83 0.02
C ILE A 111 -16.95 -4.64 -0.15
N LEU A 112 -16.42 -4.71 -1.38
CA LEU A 112 -15.04 -5.12 -1.59
C LEU A 112 -14.13 -3.90 -1.61
N TRP A 113 -13.02 -3.94 -0.89
CA TRP A 113 -11.91 -2.99 -0.98
C TRP A 113 -10.70 -3.68 -1.61
N GLU A 114 -10.44 -3.42 -2.90
CA GLU A 114 -9.37 -4.06 -3.65
C GLU A 114 -8.08 -3.23 -3.57
N HIS A 115 -7.02 -3.86 -3.07
CA HIS A 115 -5.72 -3.21 -2.86
C HIS A 115 -4.69 -3.49 -3.96
N TYR A 116 -4.94 -4.47 -4.80
CA TYR A 116 -4.01 -4.86 -5.86
C TYR A 116 -4.43 -4.30 -7.21
N SER A 117 -3.43 -4.06 -8.07
CA SER A 117 -3.72 -3.69 -9.45
C SER A 117 -4.60 -4.75 -10.14
N PHE A 118 -5.48 -4.28 -11.01
CA PHE A 118 -6.37 -5.14 -11.80
C PHE A 118 -5.63 -6.27 -12.51
N ASN A 119 -4.44 -5.96 -13.03
CA ASN A 119 -3.60 -6.89 -13.77
C ASN A 119 -2.66 -7.74 -12.90
N PHE A 120 -2.73 -7.61 -11.58
CA PHE A 120 -1.90 -8.43 -10.68
C PHE A 120 -2.24 -9.92 -10.83
N THR A 121 -1.23 -10.74 -11.15
CA THR A 121 -1.40 -12.15 -11.54
C THR A 121 -1.23 -13.15 -10.39
N GLY A 122 -0.84 -12.71 -9.20
CA GLY A 122 -0.70 -13.60 -8.04
C GLY A 122 -2.00 -14.34 -7.74
N ASN A 123 -1.94 -15.69 -7.66
CA ASN A 123 -3.11 -16.57 -7.47
C ASN A 123 -4.27 -16.28 -8.45
N ARG A 124 -3.96 -16.21 -9.73
CA ARG A 124 -4.80 -15.69 -10.82
C ARG A 124 -6.25 -16.18 -10.79
N LEU A 125 -6.47 -17.50 -10.60
CA LEU A 125 -7.83 -18.07 -10.62
C LEU A 125 -8.70 -17.56 -9.47
N VAL A 126 -8.15 -17.56 -8.25
CA VAL A 126 -8.86 -17.10 -7.03
C VAL A 126 -9.23 -15.63 -7.15
N ARG A 127 -8.27 -14.79 -7.57
CA ARG A 127 -8.50 -13.35 -7.75
C ARG A 127 -9.47 -13.04 -8.88
N THR A 128 -9.38 -13.75 -10.02
CA THR A 128 -10.33 -13.55 -11.13
C THR A 128 -11.74 -13.89 -10.71
N LEU A 129 -11.93 -15.02 -10.01
CA LEU A 129 -13.24 -15.41 -9.49
C LEU A 129 -13.73 -14.44 -8.42
N GLY A 130 -12.85 -14.00 -7.51
CA GLY A 130 -13.16 -12.99 -6.51
C GLY A 130 -13.64 -11.66 -7.13
N LYS A 131 -12.95 -11.18 -8.15
CA LYS A 131 -13.35 -9.97 -8.90
C LYS A 131 -14.71 -10.13 -9.58
N TYR A 132 -14.97 -11.27 -10.20
CA TYR A 132 -16.27 -11.56 -10.81
C TYR A 132 -17.38 -11.58 -9.76
N LEU A 133 -17.16 -12.26 -8.64
CA LEU A 133 -18.15 -12.30 -7.54
C LEU A 133 -18.38 -10.90 -6.95
N ALA A 134 -17.33 -10.10 -6.79
CA ALA A 134 -17.47 -8.74 -6.29
C ALA A 134 -18.28 -7.85 -7.25
N SER A 135 -18.03 -7.96 -8.56
CA SER A 135 -18.78 -7.17 -9.56
C SER A 135 -20.28 -7.51 -9.61
N THR A 136 -20.67 -8.72 -9.18
CA THR A 136 -22.05 -9.23 -9.24
C THR A 136 -22.76 -9.32 -7.90
N ARG A 137 -22.04 -9.34 -6.78
CA ARG A 137 -22.58 -9.59 -5.43
C ARG A 137 -22.35 -8.47 -4.44
N CYS A 138 -21.39 -7.59 -4.68
CA CYS A 138 -21.13 -6.45 -3.79
C CYS A 138 -22.04 -5.26 -4.15
N ASP A 139 -22.48 -4.54 -3.13
CA ASP A 139 -23.15 -3.24 -3.30
C ASP A 139 -22.18 -2.21 -3.85
N LYS A 140 -20.92 -2.27 -3.44
CA LYS A 140 -19.82 -1.44 -3.94
C LYS A 140 -18.52 -2.24 -4.03
N VAL A 141 -17.72 -1.89 -5.03
CA VAL A 141 -16.31 -2.27 -5.15
C VAL A 141 -15.49 -1.01 -5.11
N VAL A 142 -14.62 -0.89 -4.13
CA VAL A 142 -13.70 0.23 -3.95
C VAL A 142 -12.35 -0.15 -4.57
N THR A 143 -11.95 0.59 -5.59
CA THR A 143 -10.61 0.56 -6.19
C THR A 143 -9.81 1.76 -5.71
N LEU A 144 -8.50 1.74 -5.88
CA LEU A 144 -7.63 2.79 -5.34
C LEU A 144 -7.40 3.96 -6.30
N THR A 145 -7.76 3.81 -7.58
CA THR A 145 -7.57 4.84 -8.62
C THR A 145 -8.73 4.86 -9.61
N GLU A 146 -8.97 6.00 -10.25
CA GLU A 146 -9.97 6.12 -11.32
C GLU A 146 -9.64 5.23 -12.54
N SER A 147 -8.36 5.06 -12.85
CA SER A 147 -7.94 4.17 -13.93
C SER A 147 -8.27 2.70 -13.61
N GLU A 148 -8.06 2.25 -12.38
CA GLU A 148 -8.47 0.90 -11.96
C GLU A 148 -9.99 0.74 -11.99
N LYS A 149 -10.76 1.74 -11.54
CA LYS A 149 -12.22 1.76 -11.65
C LYS A 149 -12.67 1.58 -13.11
N THR A 150 -12.06 2.32 -14.04
CA THR A 150 -12.38 2.21 -15.48
C THR A 150 -12.12 0.80 -15.99
N LEU A 151 -10.96 0.19 -15.68
CA LEU A 151 -10.63 -1.19 -16.06
C LEU A 151 -11.66 -2.20 -15.54
N TRP A 152 -12.11 -2.04 -14.30
CA TRP A 152 -13.14 -2.88 -13.70
C TRP A 152 -14.49 -2.71 -14.41
N GLN A 153 -14.91 -1.47 -14.68
CA GLN A 153 -16.18 -1.15 -15.36
C GLN A 153 -16.19 -1.71 -16.79
N GLU A 154 -15.12 -1.55 -17.54
CA GLU A 154 -14.98 -2.08 -18.89
C GLU A 154 -15.05 -3.61 -18.92
N LYS A 155 -14.35 -4.27 -17.98
CA LYS A 155 -14.28 -5.73 -17.93
C LYS A 155 -15.58 -6.39 -17.48
N PHE A 156 -16.22 -5.83 -16.46
CA PHE A 156 -17.39 -6.46 -15.82
C PHE A 156 -18.72 -5.79 -16.18
N LYS A 157 -18.68 -4.66 -16.91
CA LYS A 157 -19.85 -3.88 -17.36
C LYS A 157 -20.83 -3.58 -16.21
N THR A 158 -20.31 -3.10 -15.10
CA THR A 158 -21.06 -2.80 -13.88
C THR A 158 -20.80 -1.38 -13.38
N ASN A 159 -21.79 -0.79 -12.69
CA ASN A 159 -21.73 0.59 -12.19
C ASN A 159 -21.49 0.66 -10.66
N ASN A 160 -21.28 -0.48 -10.01
CA ASN A 160 -21.04 -0.51 -8.55
C ASN A 160 -19.58 -0.23 -8.15
N ILE A 161 -18.72 0.12 -9.10
CA ILE A 161 -17.30 0.40 -8.87
C ILE A 161 -17.12 1.89 -8.55
N ILE A 162 -16.37 2.18 -7.51
CA ILE A 162 -15.96 3.53 -7.13
C ILE A 162 -14.46 3.55 -6.87
N SER A 163 -13.89 4.76 -6.88
CA SER A 163 -12.48 4.95 -6.54
C SER A 163 -12.39 5.71 -5.22
N ILE A 164 -11.67 5.14 -4.23
CA ILE A 164 -11.27 5.81 -3.00
C ILE A 164 -9.78 5.50 -2.79
N ALA A 165 -8.97 6.52 -2.75
CA ALA A 165 -7.54 6.37 -2.58
C ALA A 165 -7.17 5.87 -1.17
N ASN A 166 -5.97 5.31 -1.02
CA ASN A 166 -5.41 5.05 0.30
C ASN A 166 -5.08 6.37 1.00
N PRO A 167 -5.43 6.53 2.28
CA PRO A 167 -5.03 7.71 3.03
C PRO A 167 -3.54 7.69 3.36
N ASN A 168 -2.97 8.86 3.51
CA ASN A 168 -1.66 8.99 4.14
C ASN A 168 -1.70 8.47 5.57
N THR A 169 -0.74 7.64 5.91
CA THR A 169 -0.65 6.98 7.23
C THR A 169 0.43 7.58 8.13
N LEU A 170 1.27 8.45 7.57
CA LEU A 170 2.37 9.12 8.26
C LEU A 170 2.40 10.59 7.90
N LEU A 171 2.39 11.43 8.91
CA LEU A 171 2.57 12.87 8.74
C LEU A 171 3.88 13.32 9.40
N PRO A 172 4.61 14.26 8.79
CA PRO A 172 5.78 14.84 9.42
C PRO A 172 5.35 15.60 10.68
N LYS A 173 6.04 15.34 11.80
CA LYS A 173 5.75 16.02 13.06
C LYS A 173 6.37 17.41 13.10
N ASN A 174 7.66 17.52 12.76
CA ASN A 174 8.42 18.77 12.90
C ASN A 174 9.48 19.00 11.81
N LYS A 175 9.79 17.97 11.02
CA LYS A 175 10.89 18.05 10.04
C LYS A 175 10.45 17.51 8.69
N LEU A 176 10.81 18.24 7.66
CA LEU A 176 10.71 17.81 6.28
C LEU A 176 12.04 17.26 5.80
N ALA A 177 12.01 16.48 4.76
CA ALA A 177 13.19 16.05 4.02
C ALA A 177 13.95 17.26 3.48
N LYS A 178 15.28 17.13 3.33
CA LYS A 178 16.16 18.19 2.82
C LYS A 178 17.16 17.62 1.83
N TRP A 179 17.52 18.42 0.85
CA TRP A 179 18.53 18.04 -0.14
C TRP A 179 19.90 17.73 0.50
N GLU A 180 20.26 18.47 1.57
CA GLU A 180 21.51 18.32 2.30
C GLU A 180 21.67 17.01 3.05
N ASN A 181 20.58 16.23 3.23
CA ASN A 181 20.65 14.90 3.84
C ASN A 181 21.42 13.89 2.97
N LYS A 182 21.59 14.19 1.67
CA LYS A 182 22.38 13.38 0.72
C LYS A 182 22.06 11.88 0.80
N THR A 183 20.79 11.57 0.91
CA THR A 183 20.32 10.19 1.10
C THR A 183 19.21 9.86 0.10
N LEU A 184 19.44 8.80 -0.67
CA LEU A 184 18.42 8.14 -1.48
C LEU A 184 17.73 7.07 -0.62
N LEU A 185 16.41 7.12 -0.53
CA LEU A 185 15.61 6.21 0.28
C LEU A 185 14.72 5.32 -0.59
N SER A 186 14.63 4.04 -0.22
CA SER A 186 13.60 3.14 -0.72
C SER A 186 13.06 2.29 0.43
N VAL A 187 11.73 2.14 0.52
CA VAL A 187 11.05 1.46 1.63
C VAL A 187 10.11 0.40 1.08
N GLY A 188 10.18 -0.83 1.58
CA GLY A 188 9.26 -1.89 1.17
C GLY A 188 9.67 -3.29 1.61
N HIS A 189 8.78 -4.26 1.37
CA HIS A 189 9.15 -5.67 1.53
C HIS A 189 10.19 -6.07 0.50
N LEU A 190 11.25 -6.77 0.92
CA LEU A 190 12.33 -7.22 0.04
C LEU A 190 11.89 -8.49 -0.73
N PHE A 191 10.94 -8.31 -1.66
CA PHE A 191 10.48 -9.32 -2.60
C PHE A 191 10.96 -8.99 -4.01
N SER A 192 11.12 -9.99 -4.87
CA SER A 192 11.67 -9.84 -6.22
C SER A 192 10.90 -8.80 -7.07
N TYR A 193 9.55 -8.77 -6.97
CA TYR A 193 8.73 -7.82 -7.72
C TYR A 193 8.84 -6.36 -7.23
N LYS A 194 9.52 -6.09 -6.12
CA LYS A 194 9.81 -4.73 -5.63
C LYS A 194 11.03 -4.10 -6.31
N GLY A 195 11.81 -4.88 -7.07
CA GLY A 195 12.83 -4.36 -7.98
C GLY A 195 14.04 -3.70 -7.34
N PHE A 196 14.35 -4.00 -6.08
CA PHE A 196 15.53 -3.43 -5.40
C PHE A 196 16.84 -3.76 -6.10
N ASP A 197 16.90 -4.84 -6.87
CA ASP A 197 18.06 -5.18 -7.71
C ASP A 197 18.30 -4.15 -8.83
N TYR A 198 17.24 -3.55 -9.41
CA TYR A 198 17.35 -2.45 -10.36
C TYR A 198 17.88 -1.19 -9.68
N LEU A 199 17.45 -0.91 -8.45
CA LEU A 199 17.95 0.21 -7.67
C LEU A 199 19.44 0.06 -7.34
N LEU A 200 19.89 -1.13 -6.93
CA LEU A 200 21.30 -1.39 -6.68
C LEU A 200 22.14 -1.23 -7.95
N LYS A 201 21.65 -1.70 -9.10
CA LYS A 201 22.32 -1.49 -10.40
C LYS A 201 22.41 0.01 -10.75
N ALA A 202 21.34 0.79 -10.53
CA ALA A 202 21.38 2.23 -10.71
C ALA A 202 22.37 2.90 -9.75
N TRP A 203 22.36 2.48 -8.49
CA TRP A 203 23.26 3.02 -7.46
C TRP A 203 24.74 2.77 -7.74
N HIS A 204 25.08 1.65 -8.35
CA HIS A 204 26.46 1.36 -8.79
C HIS A 204 27.04 2.44 -9.71
N PHE A 205 26.22 3.04 -10.58
CA PHE A 205 26.66 4.14 -11.44
C PHE A 205 26.69 5.48 -10.68
N LEU A 206 25.69 5.71 -9.82
CA LEU A 206 25.54 6.96 -9.09
C LEU A 206 26.58 7.15 -7.98
N SER A 207 26.89 6.11 -7.21
CA SER A 207 27.82 6.18 -6.08
C SER A 207 29.23 6.64 -6.46
N LYS A 208 29.65 6.37 -7.69
CA LYS A 208 30.95 6.82 -8.22
C LYS A 208 31.03 8.32 -8.47
N ASN A 209 29.89 8.91 -8.91
CA ASN A 209 29.78 10.32 -9.23
C ASN A 209 29.35 11.16 -8.01
N HIS A 210 28.73 10.53 -7.02
CA HIS A 210 28.16 11.15 -5.83
C HIS A 210 28.66 10.46 -4.55
N PRO A 211 29.98 10.53 -4.23
CA PRO A 211 30.56 9.81 -3.10
C PRO A 211 30.09 10.34 -1.73
N ASP A 212 29.44 11.50 -1.69
CA ASP A 212 28.82 12.11 -0.50
C ASP A 212 27.37 11.70 -0.27
N TRP A 213 26.79 10.90 -1.18
CA TRP A 213 25.45 10.35 -1.06
C TRP A 213 25.45 8.91 -0.53
N ASN A 214 24.33 8.53 0.10
CA ASN A 214 24.13 7.17 0.59
C ASN A 214 22.78 6.64 0.12
N LEU A 215 22.69 5.31 -0.09
CA LEU A 215 21.45 4.61 -0.34
C LEU A 215 20.98 3.93 0.95
N LYS A 216 19.73 4.17 1.36
CA LYS A 216 19.05 3.45 2.45
C LYS A 216 17.91 2.61 1.87
N ILE A 217 17.93 1.32 2.16
CA ILE A 217 16.86 0.36 1.85
C ILE A 217 16.26 -0.11 3.16
N VAL A 218 15.01 0.29 3.43
CA VAL A 218 14.31 -0.02 4.68
C VAL A 218 13.28 -1.11 4.43
N GLY A 219 13.45 -2.27 5.04
CA GLY A 219 12.54 -3.39 4.91
C GLY A 219 13.18 -4.72 5.21
N SER A 220 12.39 -5.79 5.11
CA SER A 220 12.85 -7.18 5.23
C SER A 220 12.08 -8.06 4.25
N GLY A 221 12.64 -9.18 3.84
CA GLY A 221 12.01 -10.11 2.91
C GLY A 221 12.97 -11.20 2.44
N GLU A 222 12.44 -12.09 1.61
CA GLU A 222 13.18 -13.28 1.12
C GLU A 222 14.39 -12.94 0.24
N GLU A 223 14.41 -11.74 -0.38
CA GLU A 223 15.50 -11.29 -1.23
C GLU A 223 16.64 -10.59 -0.47
N GLU A 224 16.57 -10.43 0.85
CA GLU A 224 17.54 -9.64 1.62
C GLU A 224 18.99 -10.09 1.40
N GLU A 225 19.26 -11.40 1.50
CA GLU A 225 20.61 -11.94 1.30
C GLU A 225 21.07 -11.81 -0.17
N ASN A 226 20.17 -12.01 -1.14
CA ASN A 226 20.48 -11.85 -2.56
C ASN A 226 20.86 -10.40 -2.88
N LEU A 227 20.14 -9.44 -2.30
CA LEU A 227 20.42 -8.01 -2.49
C LEU A 227 21.74 -7.58 -1.84
N LYS A 228 22.06 -8.08 -0.64
CA LYS A 228 23.37 -7.84 0.00
C LYS A 228 24.53 -8.42 -0.81
N ASN A 229 24.36 -9.63 -1.36
CA ASN A 229 25.35 -10.25 -2.22
C ASN A 229 25.52 -9.47 -3.53
N LEU A 230 24.42 -8.95 -4.11
CA LEU A 230 24.48 -8.10 -5.29
C LEU A 230 25.21 -6.78 -5.00
N ALA A 231 24.98 -6.14 -3.84
CA ALA A 231 25.69 -4.93 -3.45
C ALA A 231 27.21 -5.15 -3.37
N LYS A 232 27.64 -6.27 -2.79
CA LYS A 232 29.07 -6.69 -2.78
C LYS A 232 29.62 -6.93 -4.18
N ALA A 233 28.88 -7.65 -5.03
CA ALA A 233 29.31 -7.93 -6.40
C ALA A 233 29.43 -6.66 -7.28
N LEU A 234 28.75 -5.58 -6.88
CA LEU A 234 28.77 -4.27 -7.54
C LEU A 234 29.76 -3.30 -6.88
N ASP A 235 30.49 -3.68 -5.83
CA ASP A 235 31.41 -2.82 -5.04
C ASP A 235 30.74 -1.54 -4.51
N ILE A 236 29.53 -1.69 -3.92
CA ILE A 236 28.74 -0.57 -3.37
C ILE A 236 28.30 -0.77 -1.91
N GLU A 237 28.72 -1.87 -1.27
CA GLU A 237 28.27 -2.24 0.09
C GLU A 237 28.54 -1.14 1.13
N ASP A 238 29.61 -0.38 1.00
CA ASP A 238 29.97 0.69 1.94
C ASP A 238 29.05 1.91 1.85
N SER A 239 28.36 2.09 0.71
CA SER A 239 27.45 3.19 0.45
C SER A 239 25.97 2.81 0.50
N VAL A 240 25.67 1.51 0.73
CA VAL A 240 24.29 0.98 0.84
C VAL A 240 24.00 0.50 2.25
N ASN A 241 22.98 1.06 2.88
CA ASN A 241 22.53 0.66 4.20
C ASN A 241 21.22 -0.14 4.12
N PHE A 242 21.27 -1.42 4.43
CA PHE A 242 20.10 -2.27 4.60
C PHE A 242 19.60 -2.16 6.04
N ILE A 243 18.41 -1.60 6.21
CA ILE A 243 17.78 -1.37 7.51
C ILE A 243 16.62 -2.36 7.65
N PRO A 244 16.58 -3.21 8.68
CA PRO A 244 15.46 -4.08 8.94
C PRO A 244 14.15 -3.30 9.07
N ARG A 245 13.03 -3.97 8.86
CA ARG A 245 11.71 -3.38 9.11
C ARG A 245 11.65 -2.70 10.48
N THR A 246 11.14 -1.47 10.49
CA THR A 246 11.03 -0.65 11.70
C THR A 246 9.64 -0.02 11.82
N ASN A 247 9.23 0.28 13.06
CA ASN A 247 8.03 1.08 13.33
C ASN A 247 8.30 2.59 13.20
N ASP A 248 9.56 3.01 13.25
CA ASP A 248 9.97 4.40 13.11
C ASP A 248 10.41 4.71 11.68
N VAL A 249 9.60 4.39 10.71
CA VAL A 249 9.89 4.67 9.29
C VAL A 249 9.86 6.18 8.99
N ALA A 250 9.15 6.97 9.79
CA ALA A 250 9.09 8.43 9.67
C ALA A 250 10.49 9.06 9.76
N PHE A 251 11.35 8.57 10.66
CA PHE A 251 12.74 9.02 10.78
C PHE A 251 13.52 8.91 9.46
N TYR A 252 13.29 7.84 8.70
CA TYR A 252 13.98 7.62 7.43
C TYR A 252 13.48 8.56 6.33
N TYR A 253 12.18 8.86 6.28
CA TYR A 253 11.67 9.89 5.37
C TYR A 253 12.23 11.27 5.74
N GLU A 254 12.22 11.66 7.02
CA GLU A 254 12.76 12.96 7.49
C GLU A 254 14.25 13.12 7.22
N SER A 255 15.02 12.03 7.30
CA SER A 255 16.48 12.03 7.16
C SER A 255 16.96 11.68 5.74
N SER A 256 16.09 11.73 4.75
CA SER A 256 16.43 11.44 3.36
C SER A 256 16.18 12.64 2.45
N SER A 257 16.64 12.56 1.20
CA SER A 257 16.52 13.64 0.21
C SER A 257 15.60 13.22 -0.94
N ILE A 258 15.75 12.03 -1.48
CA ILE A 258 15.02 11.55 -2.66
C ILE A 258 14.43 10.19 -2.31
N TYR A 259 13.22 9.92 -2.79
CA TYR A 259 12.60 8.60 -2.68
C TYR A 259 12.62 7.87 -4.02
N CYS A 260 13.06 6.61 -4.04
CA CYS A 260 13.02 5.76 -5.23
C CYS A 260 12.07 4.58 -5.05
N LEU A 261 11.15 4.39 -6.04
CA LEU A 261 10.28 3.23 -6.13
C LEU A 261 10.64 2.39 -7.37
N PRO A 262 11.48 1.37 -7.24
CA PRO A 262 11.90 0.53 -8.37
C PRO A 262 10.94 -0.62 -8.67
N SER A 263 9.74 -0.61 -8.10
CA SER A 263 8.76 -1.71 -8.13
C SER A 263 8.30 -2.07 -9.56
N GLN A 264 8.10 -3.37 -9.77
CA GLN A 264 7.60 -3.94 -11.03
C GLN A 264 6.07 -3.92 -11.13
N THR A 265 5.38 -3.82 -10.01
CA THR A 265 3.93 -3.75 -9.91
C THR A 265 3.53 -3.15 -8.57
N GLU A 266 2.52 -2.28 -8.60
CA GLU A 266 1.91 -1.66 -7.41
C GLU A 266 0.40 -1.50 -7.64
N GLY A 267 -0.35 -1.37 -6.54
CA GLY A 267 -1.69 -0.80 -6.57
C GLY A 267 -1.60 0.73 -6.50
N LEU A 268 -1.85 1.29 -5.34
CA LEU A 268 -1.54 2.68 -4.98
C LEU A 268 -0.53 2.64 -3.81
N PRO A 269 0.77 2.84 -4.08
CA PRO A 269 1.81 2.58 -3.09
C PRO A 269 1.81 3.61 -1.96
N LEU A 270 1.47 3.17 -0.73
CA LEU A 270 1.48 4.01 0.48
C LEU A 270 2.82 4.69 0.72
N VAL A 271 3.90 3.95 0.49
CA VAL A 271 5.27 4.45 0.70
C VAL A 271 5.60 5.67 -0.16
N VAL A 272 4.94 5.83 -1.32
CA VAL A 272 5.06 7.05 -2.15
C VAL A 272 4.23 8.18 -1.56
N ILE A 273 2.99 7.91 -1.13
CA ILE A 273 2.13 8.91 -0.46
C ILE A 273 2.84 9.44 0.80
N GLU A 274 3.45 8.55 1.57
CA GLU A 274 4.24 8.90 2.75
C GLU A 274 5.44 9.76 2.37
N ALA A 275 6.26 9.33 1.40
CA ALA A 275 7.42 10.08 0.94
C ALA A 275 7.04 11.50 0.47
N MET A 276 5.93 11.64 -0.27
CA MET A 276 5.40 12.92 -0.73
C MET A 276 5.06 13.84 0.45
N ALA A 277 4.45 13.33 1.52
CA ALA A 277 4.10 14.13 2.70
C ALA A 277 5.33 14.68 3.43
N PHE A 278 6.45 13.97 3.39
CA PHE A 278 7.72 14.45 3.93
C PHE A 278 8.47 15.37 2.96
N GLY A 279 7.94 15.61 1.76
CA GLY A 279 8.54 16.49 0.76
C GLY A 279 9.69 15.85 -0.02
N LEU A 280 9.71 14.53 -0.18
CA LEU A 280 10.70 13.88 -1.03
C LEU A 280 10.24 13.94 -2.50
N PRO A 281 11.09 14.42 -3.43
CA PRO A 281 10.90 14.12 -4.85
C PRO A 281 10.95 12.62 -5.11
N ILE A 282 10.11 12.15 -6.04
CA ILE A 282 9.92 10.72 -6.30
C ILE A 282 10.56 10.32 -7.63
N VAL A 283 11.42 9.30 -7.63
CA VAL A 283 11.84 8.62 -8.86
C VAL A 283 11.25 7.21 -8.86
N ALA A 284 10.45 6.88 -9.86
CA ALA A 284 9.71 5.63 -9.85
C ALA A 284 9.63 5.00 -11.25
N PHE A 285 9.62 3.67 -11.31
CA PHE A 285 9.20 3.00 -12.54
C PHE A 285 7.69 3.20 -12.77
N ASN A 286 7.31 3.51 -13.99
CA ASN A 286 5.93 3.59 -14.44
C ASN A 286 5.33 2.18 -14.55
N CYS A 287 5.13 1.52 -13.40
CA CYS A 287 4.73 0.12 -13.32
C CYS A 287 3.22 -0.10 -13.14
N SER A 288 2.46 0.96 -12.85
CA SER A 288 1.01 0.86 -12.65
C SER A 288 0.31 2.23 -12.75
N PRO A 289 -1.01 2.24 -13.00
CA PRO A 289 -1.81 3.46 -12.95
C PRO A 289 -1.71 4.19 -11.61
N GLY A 290 -1.59 3.46 -10.49
CA GLY A 290 -1.45 4.06 -9.16
C GLY A 290 -0.16 4.83 -8.97
N VAL A 291 0.95 4.34 -9.49
CA VAL A 291 2.22 5.10 -9.47
C VAL A 291 2.11 6.34 -10.34
N LYS A 292 1.52 6.21 -11.54
CA LYS A 292 1.28 7.35 -12.43
C LYS A 292 0.36 8.42 -11.84
N GLN A 293 -0.58 8.04 -10.98
CA GLN A 293 -1.44 8.99 -10.27
C GLN A 293 -0.69 9.79 -9.19
N LEU A 294 0.30 9.16 -8.54
CA LEU A 294 1.08 9.78 -7.46
C LEU A 294 2.27 10.59 -7.96
N VAL A 295 2.82 10.24 -9.13
CA VAL A 295 4.02 10.86 -9.67
C VAL A 295 3.69 11.55 -11.00
N GLU A 296 3.60 12.85 -10.97
CA GLU A 296 3.51 13.71 -12.16
C GLU A 296 4.94 13.96 -12.68
N HIS A 297 5.25 13.40 -13.86
CA HIS A 297 6.59 13.45 -14.44
C HIS A 297 7.07 14.89 -14.64
N LYS A 298 8.23 15.22 -14.06
CA LYS A 298 8.87 16.55 -14.01
C LYS A 298 8.18 17.59 -13.12
N GLU A 299 7.15 17.22 -12.38
CA GLU A 299 6.47 18.09 -11.43
C GLU A 299 6.88 17.79 -9.99
N ASN A 300 6.54 16.58 -9.48
CA ASN A 300 6.94 16.13 -8.15
C ASN A 300 7.98 14.99 -8.19
N GLY A 301 8.51 14.67 -9.37
CA GLY A 301 9.50 13.63 -9.56
C GLY A 301 9.59 13.15 -11.00
N PHE A 302 10.16 11.96 -11.18
CA PHE A 302 10.34 11.35 -12.49
C PHE A 302 9.68 9.97 -12.56
N LEU A 303 8.89 9.75 -13.62
CA LEU A 303 8.42 8.43 -14.03
C LEU A 303 9.38 7.90 -15.09
N CYS A 304 10.09 6.83 -14.77
CA CYS A 304 10.98 6.12 -15.67
C CYS A 304 10.24 4.94 -16.33
N GLU A 305 10.61 4.59 -17.53
CA GLU A 305 10.11 3.38 -18.17
C GLU A 305 10.45 2.15 -17.31
N LYS A 306 9.53 1.22 -17.21
CA LYS A 306 9.69 0.02 -16.40
C LYS A 306 10.92 -0.77 -16.84
N ASN A 307 11.79 -1.11 -15.88
CA ASN A 307 13.08 -1.79 -16.06
C ASN A 307 14.18 -0.95 -16.73
N ASN A 308 13.95 0.30 -17.05
CA ASN A 308 14.95 1.17 -17.65
C ASN A 308 15.85 1.77 -16.55
N VAL A 309 16.96 1.07 -16.24
CA VAL A 309 17.93 1.49 -15.23
C VAL A 309 18.63 2.79 -15.64
N GLU A 310 18.91 2.98 -16.93
CA GLU A 310 19.58 4.17 -17.44
C GLU A 310 18.73 5.42 -17.21
N GLU A 311 17.45 5.38 -17.50
CA GLU A 311 16.52 6.49 -17.26
C GLU A 311 16.37 6.78 -15.75
N MET A 312 16.40 5.76 -14.90
CA MET A 312 16.41 5.91 -13.44
C MET A 312 17.70 6.59 -12.98
N VAL A 313 18.88 6.20 -13.49
CA VAL A 313 20.17 6.83 -13.21
C VAL A 313 20.13 8.31 -13.59
N ASN A 314 19.73 8.62 -14.82
CA ASN A 314 19.69 10.00 -15.31
C ASN A 314 18.74 10.88 -14.48
N SER A 315 17.61 10.36 -14.06
CA SER A 315 16.62 11.06 -13.24
C SER A 315 17.14 11.34 -11.82
N LEU A 316 17.80 10.37 -11.22
CA LEU A 316 18.41 10.50 -9.89
C LEU A 316 19.62 11.45 -9.94
N ASP A 317 20.49 11.30 -10.93
CA ASP A 317 21.66 12.17 -11.13
C ASP A 317 21.25 13.64 -11.25
N LEU A 318 20.20 13.92 -12.02
CA LEU A 318 19.67 15.27 -12.18
C LEU A 318 19.22 15.89 -10.86
N LEU A 319 18.53 15.13 -10.01
CA LEU A 319 18.08 15.60 -8.67
C LEU A 319 19.25 15.75 -7.69
N MET A 320 20.25 14.88 -7.77
CA MET A 320 21.42 14.91 -6.90
C MET A 320 22.31 16.13 -7.21
N ASN A 321 22.32 16.60 -8.46
CA ASN A 321 23.12 17.74 -8.91
C ASN A 321 22.37 19.08 -8.88
N ASN A 322 21.05 19.10 -8.67
CA ASN A 322 20.26 20.32 -8.80
C ASN A 322 19.34 20.54 -7.60
N SER A 323 19.83 21.30 -6.62
CA SER A 323 19.07 21.62 -5.41
C SER A 323 17.84 22.51 -5.66
N GLU A 324 17.84 23.34 -6.71
CA GLU A 324 16.68 24.16 -7.07
C GLU A 324 15.55 23.31 -7.63
N LEU A 325 15.84 22.39 -8.56
CA LEU A 325 14.90 21.42 -9.08
C LEU A 325 14.36 20.52 -7.97
N TYR A 326 15.25 20.07 -7.07
CA TYR A 326 14.86 19.33 -5.88
C TYR A 326 13.80 20.10 -5.08
N GLN A 327 14.05 21.38 -4.76
CA GLN A 327 13.13 22.18 -3.95
C GLN A 327 11.76 22.35 -4.63
N GLN A 328 11.74 22.61 -5.93
CA GLN A 328 10.50 22.73 -6.70
C GLN A 328 9.67 21.43 -6.64
N MET A 329 10.32 20.28 -6.88
CA MET A 329 9.67 18.98 -6.81
C MET A 329 9.25 18.58 -5.38
N SER A 330 10.03 18.96 -4.37
CA SER A 330 9.71 18.75 -2.96
C SER A 330 8.43 19.49 -2.55
N ASP A 331 8.31 20.77 -2.91
CA ASP A 331 7.14 21.57 -2.62
C ASP A 331 5.88 21.02 -3.33
N LYS A 332 6.02 20.61 -4.59
CA LYS A 332 4.94 19.98 -5.35
C LYS A 332 4.53 18.63 -4.74
N SER A 333 5.48 17.79 -4.32
CA SER A 333 5.21 16.53 -3.62
C SER A 333 4.35 16.76 -2.37
N ARG A 334 4.72 17.73 -1.55
CA ARG A 334 3.94 18.10 -0.35
C ARG A 334 2.52 18.52 -0.70
N LEU A 335 2.38 19.44 -1.65
CA LEU A 335 1.07 19.93 -2.09
C LEU A 335 0.18 18.77 -2.56
N MET A 336 0.71 17.89 -3.40
CA MET A 336 -0.05 16.73 -3.91
C MET A 336 -0.40 15.72 -2.80
N SER A 337 0.40 15.62 -1.73
CA SER A 337 0.12 14.70 -0.62
C SER A 337 -1.13 15.08 0.20
N GLU A 338 -1.57 16.34 0.15
CA GLU A 338 -2.77 16.84 0.86
C GLU A 338 -4.04 16.16 0.33
N ASP A 339 -4.04 15.72 -0.93
CA ASP A 339 -5.16 14.98 -1.51
C ASP A 339 -5.39 13.60 -0.87
N TYR A 340 -4.40 13.09 -0.17
CA TYR A 340 -4.43 11.80 0.51
C TYR A 340 -4.59 11.93 2.04
N GLY A 341 -5.00 13.08 2.54
CA GLY A 341 -5.29 13.31 3.96
C GLY A 341 -6.39 12.37 4.47
N ILE A 342 -6.22 11.83 5.69
CA ILE A 342 -7.16 10.86 6.26
C ILE A 342 -8.58 11.44 6.39
N GLU A 343 -8.72 12.71 6.73
CA GLU A 343 -10.00 13.39 6.88
C GLU A 343 -10.78 13.39 5.56
N LYS A 344 -10.13 13.73 4.44
CA LYS A 344 -10.73 13.72 3.10
C LYS A 344 -11.18 12.32 2.70
N ILE A 345 -10.31 11.34 2.85
CA ILE A 345 -10.59 9.94 2.50
C ILE A 345 -11.74 9.36 3.34
N ILE A 346 -11.84 9.71 4.61
CA ILE A 346 -12.93 9.24 5.47
C ILE A 346 -14.28 9.82 5.05
N GLU A 347 -14.36 11.05 4.56
CA GLU A 347 -15.63 11.57 4.03
C GLU A 347 -16.11 10.78 2.79
N GLU A 348 -15.18 10.36 1.92
CA GLU A 348 -15.51 9.48 0.78
C GLU A 348 -16.03 8.10 1.27
N TRP A 349 -15.38 7.51 2.29
CA TRP A 349 -15.85 6.27 2.91
C TRP A 349 -17.25 6.42 3.53
N LYS A 350 -17.52 7.49 4.25
CA LYS A 350 -18.83 7.76 4.87
C LYS A 350 -19.96 7.82 3.85
N ALA A 351 -19.69 8.32 2.66
CA ALA A 351 -20.67 8.41 1.59
C ALA A 351 -21.13 7.03 1.08
N ILE A 352 -20.36 5.99 1.34
CA ILE A 352 -20.65 4.63 0.86
C ILE A 352 -20.91 3.60 1.96
N LEU A 353 -20.72 3.94 3.21
CA LEU A 353 -21.01 3.08 4.37
C LEU A 353 -22.51 3.15 4.84
#